data_bdeb629ca52f0500bf8fca6e6019584b
#
_entry.id   bdeb629ca52f0500bf8fca6e6019584b
#
_cell.length_a   1.000
_cell.length_b   1.000
_cell.length_c   1.000
_cell.angle_alpha   90.00
_cell.angle_beta   90.00
_cell.angle_gamma   90.00
#
_symmetry.space_group_name_H-M   'P 1'
#
loop_
_entity.id
_entity.type
_entity.pdbx_description
1 polymer ?
#
loop_
_entity_poly.entity_id
_entity_poly.type
_entity_poly.pdbx_seq_one_letter_code
_entity_poly.pdbx_strand_id
1 'polypeptide(L)'
;MATVMTSADFVKRLKAAATDYKTLYVMGCFGAPMNSANKKRYTANHSYNKQAARTAMINAATADTFGFDCVCLIKGSLWGWSGDKNKTYGGAGYAVNGVPDIGADSMIKVCSGVSTNFSGIVPGEAVWMEGHIGVYIGDGLAVECTPKWGNKVQITAVGNIGKKSGYNTRTWTKHGKLPYVDYSVQPVKPVEPSKPTEPDTPASTEIKEGSKVEIKASAEKYNPASCTIPGWVKSDYYHIVTQTTSNGKPVVKSGKTCVLLGKKVKKSGGSEVAGINTWVAVDNLTVVGATTKAETYRVHTVLKGDTLWGIAQKYLGTGTRYPEIMKLNGLTSTLIFSGQKLNIPN
;
A
#
# COMPACT_ATOMS: atom_id res chain seq x y z
N MET A 1 6.15 -2.54 -20.58
CA MET A 1 4.99 -1.62 -20.73
C MET A 1 5.15 -0.52 -19.70
N ALA A 2 4.77 0.72 -20.04
CA ALA A 2 4.78 1.80 -19.06
C ALA A 2 3.69 1.54 -17.99
N THR A 3 4.02 1.73 -16.72
CA THR A 3 3.05 1.66 -15.61
C THR A 3 2.15 2.89 -15.63
N VAL A 4 0.89 2.70 -15.29
CA VAL A 4 -0.13 3.77 -15.30
C VAL A 4 -0.11 4.55 -13.99
N MET A 5 0.07 3.84 -12.87
CA MET A 5 0.09 4.44 -11.53
C MET A 5 0.82 3.53 -10.54
N THR A 6 1.19 4.08 -9.39
CA THR A 6 1.77 3.30 -8.29
C THR A 6 0.73 2.36 -7.67
N SER A 7 1.18 1.27 -7.05
CA SER A 7 0.30 0.35 -6.31
C SER A 7 -0.44 1.06 -5.18
N ALA A 8 0.20 2.04 -4.53
CA ALA A 8 -0.40 2.85 -3.49
C ALA A 8 -1.57 3.71 -4.00
N ASP A 9 -1.39 4.39 -5.13
CA ASP A 9 -2.45 5.19 -5.76
C ASP A 9 -3.59 4.32 -6.29
N PHE A 10 -3.26 3.16 -6.85
CA PHE A 10 -4.25 2.20 -7.31
C PHE A 10 -5.11 1.69 -6.16
N VAL A 11 -4.48 1.24 -5.07
CA VAL A 11 -5.18 0.81 -3.84
C VAL A 11 -6.03 1.93 -3.26
N LYS A 12 -5.51 3.17 -3.20
CA LYS A 12 -6.25 4.34 -2.73
C LYS A 12 -7.52 4.58 -3.55
N ARG A 13 -7.42 4.52 -4.88
CA ARG A 13 -8.57 4.69 -5.79
C ARG A 13 -9.62 3.61 -5.60
N LEU A 14 -9.21 2.36 -5.47
CA LEU A 14 -10.13 1.24 -5.24
C LEU A 14 -10.82 1.31 -3.87
N LYS A 15 -10.09 1.69 -2.82
CA LYS A 15 -10.66 1.94 -1.49
C LYS A 15 -11.71 3.04 -1.55
N ALA A 16 -11.41 4.17 -2.19
CA ALA A 16 -12.37 5.26 -2.39
C ALA A 16 -13.63 4.78 -3.12
N ALA A 17 -13.49 3.97 -4.18
CA ALA A 17 -14.65 3.40 -4.88
C ALA A 17 -15.54 2.55 -3.96
N ALA A 18 -14.97 1.88 -2.97
CA ALA A 18 -15.70 1.05 -2.02
C ALA A 18 -16.34 1.83 -0.86
N THR A 19 -15.74 2.97 -0.45
CA THR A 19 -16.12 3.69 0.79
C THR A 19 -16.76 5.04 0.56
N ASP A 20 -16.33 5.79 -0.48
CA ASP A 20 -16.68 7.20 -0.65
C ASP A 20 -17.75 7.41 -1.72
N TYR A 21 -18.00 6.38 -2.54
CA TYR A 21 -18.95 6.45 -3.65
C TYR A 21 -20.09 5.44 -3.50
N LYS A 22 -21.27 5.84 -3.97
CA LYS A 22 -22.36 4.90 -4.21
C LYS A 22 -22.00 4.09 -5.45
N THR A 23 -21.96 2.76 -5.32
CA THR A 23 -21.63 1.88 -6.43
C THR A 23 -22.65 0.75 -6.58
N LEU A 24 -22.76 0.20 -7.78
CA LEU A 24 -23.65 -0.91 -8.11
C LEU A 24 -22.92 -1.89 -9.04
N TYR A 25 -23.13 -3.19 -8.84
CA TYR A 25 -22.66 -4.18 -9.79
C TYR A 25 -23.47 -4.09 -11.09
N VAL A 26 -22.80 -3.73 -12.18
CA VAL A 26 -23.39 -3.62 -13.52
C VAL A 26 -22.43 -4.24 -14.52
N MET A 27 -22.82 -5.37 -15.14
CA MET A 27 -21.96 -6.12 -16.06
C MET A 27 -21.55 -5.27 -17.27
N GLY A 28 -20.23 -5.24 -17.57
CA GLY A 28 -19.64 -4.48 -18.66
C GLY A 28 -19.47 -2.97 -18.35
N CYS A 29 -19.82 -2.52 -17.16
CA CYS A 29 -19.71 -1.12 -16.78
C CYS A 29 -18.38 -0.84 -16.06
N PHE A 30 -17.66 0.21 -16.47
CA PHE A 30 -16.33 0.57 -15.95
C PHE A 30 -16.30 1.95 -15.30
N GLY A 31 -17.35 2.28 -14.53
CA GLY A 31 -17.42 3.50 -13.73
C GLY A 31 -18.39 4.55 -14.26
N ALA A 32 -19.32 4.18 -15.13
CA ALA A 32 -20.34 5.12 -15.60
C ALA A 32 -21.34 5.47 -14.48
N PRO A 33 -21.72 6.75 -14.33
CA PRO A 33 -22.81 7.15 -13.42
C PRO A 33 -24.15 6.65 -13.96
N MET A 34 -25.05 6.21 -13.08
CA MET A 34 -26.36 5.65 -13.45
C MET A 34 -27.41 6.73 -13.76
N ASN A 35 -27.06 7.65 -14.67
CA ASN A 35 -28.03 8.57 -15.29
C ASN A 35 -28.92 7.83 -16.31
N SER A 36 -29.96 8.50 -16.80
CA SER A 36 -30.96 7.88 -17.70
C SER A 36 -30.35 7.25 -18.95
N ALA A 37 -29.32 7.89 -19.55
CA ALA A 37 -28.66 7.39 -20.75
C ALA A 37 -27.86 6.12 -20.46
N ASN A 38 -27.12 6.09 -19.35
CA ASN A 38 -26.32 4.92 -18.96
C ASN A 38 -27.21 3.76 -18.49
N LYS A 39 -28.28 4.02 -17.74
CA LYS A 39 -29.29 3.00 -17.41
C LYS A 39 -29.81 2.30 -18.66
N LYS A 40 -30.29 3.07 -19.66
CA LYS A 40 -30.77 2.55 -20.94
C LYS A 40 -29.67 1.73 -21.65
N ARG A 41 -28.45 2.25 -21.71
CA ARG A 41 -27.30 1.58 -22.35
C ARG A 41 -27.03 0.22 -21.71
N TYR A 42 -26.82 0.17 -20.40
CA TYR A 42 -26.37 -1.06 -19.73
C TYR A 42 -27.46 -2.10 -19.56
N THR A 43 -28.71 -1.72 -19.43
CA THR A 43 -29.85 -2.67 -19.47
C THR A 43 -30.09 -3.25 -20.86
N ALA A 44 -29.62 -2.56 -21.94
CA ALA A 44 -29.75 -3.06 -23.32
C ALA A 44 -28.57 -3.95 -23.78
N ASN A 45 -27.37 -3.74 -23.26
CA ASN A 45 -26.13 -4.27 -23.86
C ASN A 45 -25.69 -5.65 -23.35
N HIS A 46 -26.15 -6.10 -22.21
CA HIS A 46 -25.68 -7.37 -21.61
C HIS A 46 -26.83 -8.24 -21.12
N SER A 47 -26.82 -9.53 -21.47
CA SER A 47 -27.87 -10.49 -21.08
C SER A 47 -28.08 -10.56 -19.57
N TYR A 48 -27.01 -10.51 -18.79
CA TYR A 48 -27.07 -10.48 -17.33
C TYR A 48 -27.83 -9.26 -16.80
N ASN A 49 -27.58 -8.07 -17.36
CA ASN A 49 -28.25 -6.84 -16.94
C ASN A 49 -29.75 -6.78 -17.39
N LYS A 50 -30.12 -7.55 -18.44
CA LYS A 50 -31.51 -7.67 -18.92
C LYS A 50 -32.40 -8.52 -18.02
N GLN A 51 -31.85 -9.28 -17.09
CA GLN A 51 -32.65 -10.03 -16.11
C GLN A 51 -33.52 -9.05 -15.32
N ALA A 52 -34.79 -9.38 -15.10
CA ALA A 52 -35.75 -8.44 -14.48
C ALA A 52 -35.27 -7.82 -13.17
N ALA A 53 -34.72 -8.65 -12.26
CA ALA A 53 -34.18 -8.18 -10.98
C ALA A 53 -32.99 -7.22 -11.18
N ARG A 54 -32.10 -7.48 -12.13
CA ARG A 54 -30.94 -6.63 -12.43
C ARG A 54 -31.37 -5.30 -13.04
N THR A 55 -32.25 -5.35 -14.02
CA THR A 55 -32.86 -4.16 -14.64
C THR A 55 -33.54 -3.28 -13.59
N ALA A 56 -34.31 -3.85 -12.67
CA ALA A 56 -34.95 -3.13 -11.59
C ALA A 56 -33.94 -2.40 -10.70
N MET A 57 -32.85 -3.08 -10.28
CA MET A 57 -31.78 -2.49 -9.47
C MET A 57 -31.06 -1.35 -10.20
N ILE A 58 -30.74 -1.52 -11.49
CA ILE A 58 -30.10 -0.49 -12.32
C ILE A 58 -31.02 0.73 -12.46
N ASN A 59 -32.30 0.51 -12.69
CA ASN A 59 -33.28 1.59 -12.83
C ASN A 59 -33.55 2.33 -11.52
N ALA A 60 -33.49 1.65 -10.37
CA ALA A 60 -33.64 2.26 -9.05
C ALA A 60 -32.41 3.03 -8.59
N ALA A 61 -31.22 2.80 -9.17
CA ALA A 61 -29.99 3.48 -8.78
C ALA A 61 -30.12 5.00 -9.02
N THR A 62 -29.57 5.82 -8.13
CA THR A 62 -29.51 7.28 -8.28
C THR A 62 -28.43 7.68 -9.30
N ALA A 63 -28.54 8.87 -9.90
CA ALA A 63 -27.62 9.34 -10.93
C ALA A 63 -26.17 9.53 -10.44
N ASP A 64 -25.95 9.58 -9.14
CA ASP A 64 -24.65 9.63 -8.46
C ASP A 64 -24.08 8.25 -8.10
N THR A 65 -24.78 7.17 -8.50
CA THR A 65 -24.31 5.79 -8.34
C THR A 65 -23.43 5.40 -9.53
N PHE A 66 -22.25 4.85 -9.31
CA PHE A 66 -21.35 4.40 -10.36
C PHE A 66 -21.46 2.87 -10.56
N GLY A 67 -21.60 2.45 -11.82
CA GLY A 67 -21.66 1.04 -12.17
C GLY A 67 -20.28 0.43 -12.42
N PHE A 68 -20.05 -0.78 -11.92
CA PHE A 68 -18.87 -1.58 -12.22
C PHE A 68 -19.23 -3.07 -12.29
N ASP A 69 -18.46 -3.85 -13.04
CA ASP A 69 -18.30 -5.27 -12.77
C ASP A 69 -16.93 -5.56 -12.15
N CYS A 70 -16.61 -6.83 -11.92
CA CYS A 70 -15.41 -7.23 -11.21
C CYS A 70 -14.11 -6.74 -11.90
N VAL A 71 -13.94 -7.06 -13.19
CA VAL A 71 -12.73 -6.68 -13.94
C VAL A 71 -12.80 -5.24 -14.42
N CYS A 72 -14.00 -4.71 -14.65
CA CYS A 72 -14.20 -3.33 -15.06
C CYS A 72 -13.91 -2.33 -13.94
N LEU A 73 -13.94 -2.73 -12.66
CA LEU A 73 -13.44 -1.93 -11.55
C LEU A 73 -11.93 -1.70 -11.69
N ILE A 74 -11.17 -2.74 -12.03
CA ILE A 74 -9.73 -2.67 -12.28
C ILE A 74 -9.45 -1.81 -13.51
N LYS A 75 -10.07 -2.15 -14.64
CA LYS A 75 -9.88 -1.44 -15.92
C LYS A 75 -10.29 0.03 -15.80
N GLY A 76 -11.47 0.34 -15.30
CA GLY A 76 -11.97 1.69 -15.12
C GLY A 76 -11.02 2.53 -14.26
N SER A 77 -10.49 1.97 -13.17
CA SER A 77 -9.51 2.63 -12.32
C SER A 77 -8.21 2.93 -13.08
N LEU A 78 -7.70 1.99 -13.88
CA LEU A 78 -6.50 2.18 -14.71
C LEU A 78 -6.75 3.04 -15.95
N TRP A 79 -7.98 3.12 -16.43
CA TRP A 79 -8.42 3.99 -17.52
C TRP A 79 -8.73 5.43 -17.09
N GLY A 80 -8.45 5.77 -15.82
CA GLY A 80 -8.55 7.14 -15.32
C GLY A 80 -9.88 7.50 -14.66
N TRP A 81 -10.69 6.52 -14.24
CA TRP A 81 -11.90 6.80 -13.46
C TRP A 81 -11.58 7.70 -12.25
N SER A 82 -12.35 8.77 -12.12
CA SER A 82 -12.15 9.80 -11.09
C SER A 82 -13.39 10.03 -10.20
N GLY A 83 -14.49 9.30 -10.43
CA GLY A 83 -15.74 9.54 -9.71
C GLY A 83 -16.50 10.79 -10.16
N ASP A 84 -16.18 11.34 -11.32
CA ASP A 84 -16.85 12.53 -11.86
C ASP A 84 -18.20 12.14 -12.50
N LYS A 85 -19.29 12.38 -11.79
CA LYS A 85 -20.66 12.08 -12.25
C LYS A 85 -21.11 12.86 -13.49
N ASN A 86 -20.38 13.91 -13.85
CA ASN A 86 -20.70 14.73 -15.04
C ASN A 86 -20.05 14.17 -16.31
N LYS A 87 -19.17 13.16 -16.19
CA LYS A 87 -18.53 12.49 -17.33
C LYS A 87 -19.17 11.15 -17.60
N THR A 88 -19.28 10.77 -18.86
CA THR A 88 -20.01 9.57 -19.34
C THR A 88 -19.60 8.28 -18.63
N TYR A 89 -18.30 8.13 -18.34
CA TYR A 89 -17.74 6.95 -17.67
C TYR A 89 -17.06 7.31 -16.34
N GLY A 90 -17.54 8.34 -15.66
CA GLY A 90 -16.96 8.76 -14.39
C GLY A 90 -15.53 9.29 -14.50
N GLY A 91 -15.11 9.72 -15.69
CA GLY A 91 -13.75 10.16 -16.00
C GLY A 91 -12.88 9.14 -16.73
N ALA A 92 -13.27 7.86 -16.74
CA ALA A 92 -12.51 6.82 -17.45
C ALA A 92 -12.60 7.00 -18.99
N GLY A 93 -11.48 6.78 -19.68
CA GLY A 93 -11.43 6.57 -21.12
C GLY A 93 -11.40 5.07 -21.45
N TYR A 94 -12.15 4.65 -22.47
CA TYR A 94 -12.15 3.23 -22.87
C TYR A 94 -10.82 2.83 -23.48
N ALA A 95 -10.22 1.73 -22.99
CA ALA A 95 -9.00 1.09 -23.50
C ALA A 95 -7.77 2.03 -23.62
N VAL A 96 -7.70 3.06 -22.77
CA VAL A 96 -6.54 3.99 -22.73
C VAL A 96 -5.42 3.45 -21.86
N ASN A 97 -4.29 4.17 -21.85
CA ASN A 97 -3.11 3.88 -21.02
C ASN A 97 -2.47 2.50 -21.27
N GLY A 98 -2.69 1.91 -22.46
CA GLY A 98 -2.16 0.58 -22.80
C GLY A 98 -2.82 -0.57 -22.01
N VAL A 99 -3.91 -0.33 -21.29
CA VAL A 99 -4.65 -1.35 -20.56
C VAL A 99 -5.75 -1.92 -21.46
N PRO A 100 -5.67 -3.20 -21.87
CA PRO A 100 -6.63 -3.78 -22.81
C PRO A 100 -7.98 -4.05 -22.15
N ASP A 101 -9.03 -4.10 -22.97
CA ASP A 101 -10.36 -4.54 -22.53
C ASP A 101 -10.44 -6.07 -22.57
N ILE A 102 -10.04 -6.70 -21.47
CA ILE A 102 -10.03 -8.15 -21.29
C ILE A 102 -10.84 -8.55 -20.06
N GLY A 103 -11.33 -9.81 -20.06
CA GLY A 103 -12.09 -10.39 -18.94
C GLY A 103 -11.21 -10.79 -17.76
N ALA A 104 -11.84 -11.16 -16.64
CA ALA A 104 -11.18 -11.55 -15.39
C ALA A 104 -10.16 -12.70 -15.59
N ASP A 105 -10.53 -13.73 -16.34
CA ASP A 105 -9.68 -14.90 -16.58
C ASP A 105 -8.51 -14.62 -17.53
N SER A 106 -8.63 -13.60 -18.37
CA SER A 106 -7.52 -13.10 -19.20
C SER A 106 -6.65 -12.12 -18.44
N MET A 107 -7.21 -11.34 -17.52
CA MET A 107 -6.46 -10.38 -16.71
C MET A 107 -5.44 -11.06 -15.80
N ILE A 108 -5.81 -12.17 -15.17
CA ILE A 108 -4.83 -12.89 -14.34
C ILE A 108 -3.71 -13.53 -15.16
N LYS A 109 -3.97 -13.90 -16.43
CA LYS A 109 -2.95 -14.50 -17.31
C LYS A 109 -1.87 -13.51 -17.73
N VAL A 110 -2.15 -12.21 -17.76
CA VAL A 110 -1.15 -11.18 -18.07
C VAL A 110 -0.39 -10.68 -16.84
N CYS A 111 -0.79 -11.12 -15.64
CA CYS A 111 -0.08 -10.78 -14.40
C CYS A 111 1.28 -11.48 -14.33
N SER A 112 2.26 -10.82 -13.73
CA SER A 112 3.55 -11.41 -13.36
C SER A 112 3.54 -11.96 -11.93
N GLY A 113 4.43 -12.92 -11.65
CA GLY A 113 4.55 -13.49 -10.30
C GLY A 113 3.29 -14.19 -9.81
N VAL A 114 2.52 -14.80 -10.72
CA VAL A 114 1.27 -15.50 -10.36
C VAL A 114 1.55 -16.65 -9.39
N SER A 115 0.85 -16.68 -8.28
CA SER A 115 1.05 -17.66 -7.20
C SER A 115 -0.28 -18.07 -6.56
N THR A 116 -0.32 -19.27 -6.03
CA THR A 116 -1.39 -19.80 -5.15
C THR A 116 -1.05 -19.63 -3.66
N ASN A 117 0.19 -19.21 -3.35
CA ASN A 117 0.64 -18.95 -2.00
C ASN A 117 0.49 -17.46 -1.65
N PHE A 118 -0.46 -17.15 -0.79
CA PHE A 118 -0.82 -15.78 -0.43
C PHE A 118 0.06 -15.16 0.67
N SER A 119 1.07 -15.87 1.20
CA SER A 119 1.92 -15.33 2.28
C SER A 119 2.76 -14.13 1.84
N GLY A 120 3.10 -14.03 0.56
CA GLY A 120 3.91 -12.96 -0.01
C GLY A 120 3.14 -11.93 -0.84
N ILE A 121 1.80 -11.97 -0.83
CA ILE A 121 0.99 -11.04 -1.61
C ILE A 121 1.21 -9.60 -1.17
N VAL A 122 1.31 -8.68 -2.13
CA VAL A 122 1.51 -7.25 -1.85
C VAL A 122 0.32 -6.41 -2.34
N PRO A 123 0.04 -5.27 -1.68
CA PRO A 123 -1.06 -4.39 -2.07
C PRO A 123 -0.97 -3.96 -3.54
N GLY A 124 -2.12 -3.97 -4.22
CA GLY A 124 -2.23 -3.69 -5.65
C GLY A 124 -2.23 -4.94 -6.54
N GLU A 125 -1.87 -6.11 -6.03
CA GLU A 125 -1.96 -7.35 -6.79
C GLU A 125 -3.42 -7.77 -7.04
N ALA A 126 -3.68 -8.28 -8.24
CA ALA A 126 -4.94 -8.94 -8.54
C ALA A 126 -5.09 -10.20 -7.70
N VAL A 127 -6.28 -10.43 -7.17
CA VAL A 127 -6.72 -11.70 -6.57
C VAL A 127 -7.81 -12.29 -7.45
N TRP A 128 -7.69 -13.56 -7.80
CA TRP A 128 -8.52 -14.18 -8.83
C TRP A 128 -9.07 -15.53 -8.40
N MET A 129 -10.29 -15.80 -8.83
CA MET A 129 -10.90 -17.12 -8.94
C MET A 129 -11.63 -17.20 -10.29
N GLU A 130 -11.98 -18.39 -10.77
CA GLU A 130 -12.63 -18.56 -12.05
C GLU A 130 -13.83 -17.61 -12.22
N GLY A 131 -13.83 -16.84 -13.31
CA GLY A 131 -14.86 -15.88 -13.65
C GLY A 131 -14.92 -14.63 -12.77
N HIS A 132 -13.99 -14.44 -11.80
CA HIS A 132 -14.03 -13.32 -10.88
C HIS A 132 -12.65 -12.81 -10.48
N ILE A 133 -12.54 -11.50 -10.26
CA ILE A 133 -11.29 -10.85 -9.90
C ILE A 133 -11.53 -9.67 -8.94
N GLY A 134 -10.60 -9.44 -8.05
CA GLY A 134 -10.50 -8.29 -7.17
C GLY A 134 -9.05 -7.82 -7.06
N VAL A 135 -8.78 -6.92 -6.12
CA VAL A 135 -7.42 -6.42 -5.87
C VAL A 135 -7.15 -6.47 -4.37
N TYR A 136 -6.03 -7.04 -4.00
CA TYR A 136 -5.52 -7.03 -2.64
C TYR A 136 -5.12 -5.61 -2.21
N ILE A 137 -5.57 -5.17 -1.04
CA ILE A 137 -5.36 -3.80 -0.55
C ILE A 137 -4.55 -3.71 0.75
N GLY A 138 -3.96 -4.83 1.15
CA GLY A 138 -3.23 -4.93 2.43
C GLY A 138 -4.10 -5.48 3.57
N ASP A 139 -3.48 -5.80 4.68
CA ASP A 139 -4.11 -6.22 5.93
C ASP A 139 -5.07 -7.41 5.81
N GLY A 140 -4.82 -8.32 4.87
CA GLY A 140 -5.69 -9.45 4.60
C GLY A 140 -7.03 -9.09 3.95
N LEU A 141 -7.12 -7.92 3.32
CA LEU A 141 -8.33 -7.39 2.68
C LEU A 141 -8.15 -7.22 1.17
N ALA A 142 -9.24 -7.35 0.43
CA ALA A 142 -9.33 -7.06 -1.00
C ALA A 142 -10.53 -6.16 -1.31
N VAL A 143 -10.44 -5.38 -2.37
CA VAL A 143 -11.59 -4.70 -2.99
C VAL A 143 -12.04 -5.50 -4.19
N GLU A 144 -13.33 -5.73 -4.28
CA GLU A 144 -13.98 -6.41 -5.41
C GLU A 144 -15.32 -5.75 -5.73
N CYS A 145 -15.76 -5.82 -6.98
CA CYS A 145 -17.13 -5.51 -7.35
C CYS A 145 -17.87 -6.81 -7.63
N THR A 146 -18.90 -7.13 -6.87
CA THR A 146 -19.59 -8.41 -6.95
C THR A 146 -21.09 -8.25 -6.67
N PRO A 147 -21.95 -9.05 -7.35
CA PRO A 147 -23.37 -9.08 -7.01
C PRO A 147 -23.63 -9.79 -5.68
N LYS A 148 -22.67 -10.56 -5.19
CA LYS A 148 -22.76 -11.24 -3.90
C LYS A 148 -22.67 -10.21 -2.76
N TRP A 149 -23.39 -10.46 -1.66
CA TRP A 149 -23.50 -9.62 -0.48
C TRP A 149 -24.08 -8.23 -0.82
N GLY A 150 -23.24 -7.17 -0.84
CA GLY A 150 -23.71 -5.80 -1.03
C GLY A 150 -24.06 -5.39 -2.45
N ASN A 151 -23.86 -6.26 -3.46
CA ASN A 151 -24.12 -5.98 -4.88
C ASN A 151 -23.47 -4.68 -5.39
N LYS A 152 -22.24 -4.43 -4.99
CA LYS A 152 -21.50 -3.21 -5.23
C LYS A 152 -19.99 -3.42 -5.16
N VAL A 153 -19.22 -2.35 -5.32
CA VAL A 153 -17.81 -2.34 -4.90
C VAL A 153 -17.76 -2.43 -3.39
N GLN A 154 -16.99 -3.37 -2.87
CA GLN A 154 -16.93 -3.65 -1.44
C GLN A 154 -15.56 -4.20 -1.03
N ILE A 155 -15.26 -4.07 0.25
CA ILE A 155 -14.06 -4.65 0.87
C ILE A 155 -14.44 -6.00 1.45
N THR A 156 -13.61 -7.01 1.18
CA THR A 156 -13.77 -8.38 1.68
C THR A 156 -12.47 -8.90 2.28
N ALA A 157 -12.57 -9.83 3.23
CA ALA A 157 -11.42 -10.52 3.76
C ALA A 157 -10.91 -11.56 2.76
N VAL A 158 -9.59 -11.63 2.58
CA VAL A 158 -8.90 -12.66 1.81
C VAL A 158 -8.80 -13.92 2.66
N GLY A 159 -9.69 -14.89 2.45
CA GLY A 159 -9.79 -16.11 3.24
C GLY A 159 -8.52 -16.95 3.26
N ASN A 160 -7.68 -16.83 2.22
CA ASN A 160 -6.36 -17.46 2.12
C ASN A 160 -5.36 -16.95 3.19
N ILE A 161 -5.58 -15.74 3.72
CA ILE A 161 -4.77 -15.12 4.76
C ILE A 161 -5.45 -15.28 6.13
N GLY A 162 -6.78 -15.18 6.15
CA GLY A 162 -7.58 -15.32 7.36
C GLY A 162 -8.92 -14.57 7.29
N LYS A 163 -9.77 -14.83 8.28
CA LYS A 163 -11.02 -14.09 8.46
C LYS A 163 -10.74 -12.75 9.13
N LYS A 164 -11.53 -11.73 8.79
CA LYS A 164 -11.50 -10.41 9.43
C LYS A 164 -12.90 -10.07 9.95
N SER A 165 -13.00 -9.71 11.22
CA SER A 165 -14.28 -9.30 11.81
C SER A 165 -14.86 -8.09 11.06
N GLY A 166 -16.16 -8.11 10.80
CA GLY A 166 -16.85 -7.05 10.06
C GLY A 166 -16.76 -7.14 8.54
N TYR A 167 -16.06 -8.14 7.99
CA TYR A 167 -15.94 -8.33 6.53
C TYR A 167 -16.43 -9.70 6.09
N ASN A 168 -17.14 -9.73 4.96
CA ASN A 168 -17.41 -10.98 4.26
C ASN A 168 -16.08 -11.59 3.80
N THR A 169 -15.98 -12.90 3.79
CA THR A 169 -14.74 -13.61 3.45
C THR A 169 -14.85 -14.26 2.08
N ARG A 170 -13.85 -14.02 1.23
CA ARG A 170 -13.69 -14.73 -0.05
C ARG A 170 -12.36 -15.47 -0.07
N THR A 171 -12.39 -16.74 -0.48
CA THR A 171 -11.20 -17.53 -0.79
C THR A 171 -10.92 -17.39 -2.28
N TRP A 172 -9.69 -17.03 -2.62
CA TRP A 172 -9.21 -16.83 -3.98
C TRP A 172 -8.38 -18.02 -4.44
N THR A 173 -8.26 -18.24 -5.73
CA THR A 173 -7.46 -19.35 -6.28
C THR A 173 -6.00 -18.98 -6.44
N LYS A 174 -5.74 -17.76 -6.90
CA LYS A 174 -4.39 -17.23 -7.14
C LYS A 174 -4.37 -15.71 -7.11
N HIS A 175 -3.17 -15.15 -7.04
CA HIS A 175 -2.92 -13.72 -7.14
C HIS A 175 -1.76 -13.44 -8.11
N GLY A 176 -1.56 -12.18 -8.50
CA GLY A 176 -0.45 -11.77 -9.34
C GLY A 176 -0.39 -10.28 -9.58
N LYS A 177 0.79 -9.79 -9.96
CA LYS A 177 1.07 -8.36 -10.20
C LYS A 177 0.56 -7.93 -11.56
N LEU A 178 -0.35 -6.96 -11.59
CA LEU A 178 -0.85 -6.34 -12.81
C LEU A 178 0.30 -5.60 -13.53
N PRO A 179 0.53 -5.82 -14.84
CA PRO A 179 1.65 -5.19 -15.56
C PRO A 179 1.52 -3.67 -15.71
N TYR A 180 0.36 -3.11 -15.38
CA TYR A 180 0.01 -1.69 -15.49
C TYR A 180 0.24 -0.91 -14.21
N VAL A 181 0.60 -1.59 -13.10
CA VAL A 181 0.78 -1.03 -11.77
C VAL A 181 2.25 -1.07 -11.38
N ASP A 182 2.76 0.05 -10.90
CA ASP A 182 4.13 0.15 -10.39
C ASP A 182 4.18 -0.31 -8.93
N TYR A 183 4.91 -1.39 -8.69
CA TYR A 183 5.14 -1.97 -7.36
C TYR A 183 6.50 -1.59 -6.76
N SER A 184 7.27 -0.73 -7.42
CA SER A 184 8.59 -0.31 -6.92
C SER A 184 8.47 0.55 -5.66
N VAL A 185 7.37 1.29 -5.52
CA VAL A 185 7.02 2.08 -4.34
C VAL A 185 6.03 1.27 -3.51
N GLN A 186 6.52 0.34 -2.69
CA GLN A 186 5.66 -0.36 -1.73
C GLN A 186 5.36 0.57 -0.55
N PRO A 187 4.09 0.71 -0.12
CA PRO A 187 3.83 1.19 1.23
C PRO A 187 4.47 0.20 2.20
N VAL A 188 5.27 0.72 3.11
CA VAL A 188 5.91 -0.10 4.15
C VAL A 188 4.80 -0.93 4.81
N LYS A 189 4.93 -2.26 4.74
CA LYS A 189 3.98 -3.20 5.34
C LYS A 189 3.83 -2.84 6.82
N PRO A 190 2.62 -2.58 7.35
CA PRO A 190 2.45 -2.55 8.79
C PRO A 190 2.83 -3.91 9.33
N VAL A 191 3.78 -3.95 10.24
CA VAL A 191 4.11 -5.17 10.99
C VAL A 191 2.86 -5.56 11.74
N GLU A 192 2.34 -6.76 11.50
CA GLU A 192 1.21 -7.36 12.19
C GLU A 192 1.50 -7.36 13.70
N PRO A 193 0.59 -6.91 14.56
CA PRO A 193 0.80 -7.03 16.00
C PRO A 193 0.74 -8.51 16.38
N SER A 194 1.87 -9.07 16.73
CA SER A 194 1.94 -10.34 17.45
C SER A 194 1.17 -10.17 18.77
N LYS A 195 0.41 -11.23 19.11
CA LYS A 195 -0.35 -11.46 20.35
C LYS A 195 0.31 -10.79 21.57
N PRO A 196 -0.46 -10.18 22.49
CA PRO A 196 0.11 -9.55 23.68
C PRO A 196 0.81 -10.61 24.55
N THR A 197 2.07 -10.52 24.67
CA THR A 197 2.87 -10.98 25.80
C THR A 197 3.35 -9.73 26.55
N GLU A 198 3.31 -9.81 27.84
CA GLU A 198 3.53 -8.83 28.89
C GLU A 198 4.62 -7.76 28.66
N PRO A 199 4.53 -6.64 29.45
CA PRO A 199 5.33 -5.46 29.15
C PRO A 199 6.75 -5.63 29.62
N ASP A 200 7.68 -5.26 28.78
CA ASP A 200 8.93 -4.59 29.08
C ASP A 200 9.96 -4.82 27.97
N THR A 201 10.31 -3.76 27.28
CA THR A 201 11.70 -3.33 27.03
C THR A 201 11.73 -2.35 25.86
N PRO A 202 12.50 -1.27 25.91
CA PRO A 202 12.51 -0.19 24.92
C PRO A 202 12.98 -0.67 23.56
N ALA A 203 12.44 -0.06 22.49
CA ALA A 203 12.74 -0.35 21.09
C ALA A 203 14.25 -0.49 20.86
N SER A 204 14.67 -1.72 20.55
CA SER A 204 16.03 -2.14 20.35
C SER A 204 16.71 -1.33 19.23
N THR A 205 17.82 -0.69 19.57
CA THR A 205 18.84 -0.18 18.65
C THR A 205 19.66 -1.32 18.01
N GLU A 206 19.10 -2.51 17.93
CA GLU A 206 19.77 -3.70 17.44
C GLU A 206 20.05 -3.62 15.93
N ILE A 207 21.33 -3.67 15.58
CA ILE A 207 21.78 -3.71 14.19
C ILE A 207 21.67 -5.14 13.67
N LYS A 208 20.82 -5.33 12.65
CA LYS A 208 20.55 -6.62 12.00
C LYS A 208 20.73 -6.54 10.48
N GLU A 209 20.74 -7.66 9.80
CA GLU A 209 20.80 -7.72 8.34
C GLU A 209 19.63 -6.92 7.74
N GLY A 210 19.93 -6.11 6.71
CA GLY A 210 19.02 -5.15 6.14
C GLY A 210 18.99 -3.78 6.86
N SER A 211 19.58 -3.64 8.03
CA SER A 211 19.66 -2.34 8.72
C SER A 211 20.39 -1.32 7.87
N LYS A 212 19.75 -0.16 7.64
CA LYS A 212 20.38 1.02 7.06
C LYS A 212 21.11 1.76 8.17
N VAL A 213 22.41 1.98 8.01
CA VAL A 213 23.26 2.58 9.03
C VAL A 213 24.10 3.72 8.45
N GLU A 214 24.49 4.61 9.33
CA GLU A 214 25.46 5.67 9.07
C GLU A 214 26.69 5.41 9.92
N ILE A 215 27.89 5.59 9.33
CA ILE A 215 29.13 5.53 10.08
C ILE A 215 29.28 6.87 10.83
N LYS A 216 29.43 6.81 12.14
CA LYS A 216 29.56 7.98 13.00
C LYS A 216 30.73 8.87 12.54
N ALA A 217 30.54 10.18 12.57
CA ALA A 217 31.60 11.13 12.21
C ALA A 217 32.86 10.95 13.07
N SER A 218 32.70 10.57 14.34
CA SER A 218 33.78 10.30 15.29
C SER A 218 34.52 8.97 15.03
N ALA A 219 34.02 8.08 14.17
CA ALA A 219 34.69 6.81 13.89
C ALA A 219 35.93 7.06 13.01
N GLU A 220 37.10 6.73 13.52
CA GLU A 220 38.36 6.86 12.78
C GLU A 220 38.69 5.64 11.95
N LYS A 221 38.40 4.45 12.45
CA LYS A 221 38.64 3.15 11.81
C LYS A 221 37.36 2.35 11.69
N TYR A 222 37.28 1.44 10.73
CA TYR A 222 36.11 0.56 10.56
C TYR A 222 35.93 -0.37 11.79
N ASN A 223 37.03 -0.90 12.27
CA ASN A 223 37.17 -1.66 13.52
C ASN A 223 38.59 -1.49 14.05
N PRO A 224 38.91 -1.86 15.30
CA PRO A 224 40.23 -1.61 15.88
C PRO A 224 41.42 -2.18 15.08
N ALA A 225 41.19 -3.26 14.31
CA ALA A 225 42.23 -3.91 13.51
C ALA A 225 42.25 -3.46 12.04
N SER A 226 41.53 -2.38 11.67
CA SER A 226 41.38 -1.94 10.28
C SER A 226 42.08 -0.60 9.98
N CYS A 227 42.03 -0.19 8.70
CA CYS A 227 42.51 1.10 8.23
C CYS A 227 41.54 2.25 8.61
N THR A 228 42.03 3.47 8.43
CA THR A 228 41.25 4.70 8.61
C THR A 228 40.11 4.81 7.60
N ILE A 229 38.97 5.32 8.06
CA ILE A 229 37.76 5.51 7.23
C ILE A 229 37.89 6.80 6.44
N PRO A 230 37.86 6.76 5.08
CA PRO A 230 37.84 7.98 4.28
C PRO A 230 36.61 8.84 4.55
N GLY A 231 36.75 10.16 4.51
CA GLY A 231 35.68 11.12 4.81
C GLY A 231 34.42 10.87 3.98
N TRP A 232 34.56 10.67 2.67
CA TRP A 232 33.44 10.45 1.76
C TRP A 232 32.60 9.21 2.07
N VAL A 233 33.18 8.19 2.72
CA VAL A 233 32.44 7.00 3.17
C VAL A 233 31.44 7.39 4.26
N LYS A 234 31.79 8.34 5.10
CA LYS A 234 30.94 8.83 6.20
C LYS A 234 29.92 9.88 5.75
N SER A 235 30.32 10.79 4.83
CA SER A 235 29.50 11.94 4.43
C SER A 235 28.44 11.62 3.38
N ASP A 236 28.77 10.82 2.36
CA ASP A 236 28.01 10.77 1.13
C ASP A 236 27.02 9.60 1.06
N TYR A 237 27.21 8.61 1.93
CA TYR A 237 26.47 7.35 1.85
C TYR A 237 25.84 6.94 3.18
N TYR A 238 24.66 6.34 3.07
CA TYR A 238 24.15 5.36 4.02
C TYR A 238 24.66 3.98 3.62
N HIS A 239 24.90 3.12 4.59
CA HIS A 239 25.34 1.75 4.39
C HIS A 239 24.26 0.76 4.79
N ILE A 240 24.23 -0.40 4.14
CA ILE A 240 23.28 -1.49 4.45
C ILE A 240 24.08 -2.65 5.02
N VAL A 241 23.66 -3.13 6.17
CA VAL A 241 24.22 -4.32 6.80
C VAL A 241 23.79 -5.54 6.01
N THR A 242 24.74 -6.31 5.50
CA THR A 242 24.46 -7.51 4.70
C THR A 242 24.74 -8.79 5.46
N GLN A 243 25.56 -8.76 6.51
CA GLN A 243 25.83 -9.90 7.38
C GLN A 243 26.11 -9.42 8.79
N THR A 244 25.59 -10.16 9.78
CA THR A 244 25.90 -9.99 11.21
C THR A 244 26.75 -11.12 11.74
N THR A 245 26.85 -12.21 10.98
CA THR A 245 27.61 -13.41 11.33
C THR A 245 28.52 -13.86 10.18
N SER A 246 29.55 -14.62 10.50
CA SER A 246 30.36 -15.36 9.53
C SER A 246 30.40 -16.83 9.99
N ASN A 247 30.05 -17.75 9.08
CA ASN A 247 29.89 -19.18 9.42
C ASN A 247 28.98 -19.43 10.65
N GLY A 248 27.87 -18.66 10.72
CA GLY A 248 26.88 -18.77 11.80
C GLY A 248 27.32 -18.21 13.16
N LYS A 249 28.50 -17.60 13.26
CA LYS A 249 29.00 -16.99 14.50
C LYS A 249 29.16 -15.48 14.39
N PRO A 250 28.86 -14.69 15.46
CA PRO A 250 29.13 -13.27 15.48
C PRO A 250 30.59 -12.95 15.16
N VAL A 251 30.83 -11.94 14.33
CA VAL A 251 32.19 -11.50 14.01
C VAL A 251 32.68 -10.51 15.05
N VAL A 252 33.76 -10.85 15.75
CA VAL A 252 34.37 -9.98 16.74
C VAL A 252 35.81 -9.64 16.30
N LYS A 253 36.16 -8.35 16.29
CA LYS A 253 37.48 -7.83 15.97
C LYS A 253 38.00 -7.02 17.15
N SER A 254 39.08 -7.50 17.78
CA SER A 254 39.68 -6.90 18.98
C SER A 254 38.63 -6.51 20.04
N GLY A 255 37.75 -7.47 20.38
CA GLY A 255 36.73 -7.32 21.41
C GLY A 255 35.49 -6.52 21.00
N LYS A 256 35.38 -6.08 19.74
CA LYS A 256 34.23 -5.35 19.22
C LYS A 256 33.41 -6.21 18.27
N THR A 257 32.10 -6.32 18.49
CA THR A 257 31.17 -6.95 17.57
C THR A 257 31.10 -6.13 16.28
N CYS A 258 31.22 -6.80 15.13
CA CYS A 258 31.23 -6.17 13.81
C CYS A 258 30.14 -6.72 12.91
N VAL A 259 29.67 -5.87 11.99
CA VAL A 259 28.73 -6.21 10.92
C VAL A 259 29.33 -5.86 9.56
N LEU A 260 28.94 -6.60 8.51
CA LEU A 260 29.43 -6.38 7.15
C LEU A 260 28.55 -5.34 6.44
N LEU A 261 29.17 -4.29 5.92
CA LEU A 261 28.50 -3.25 5.11
C LEU A 261 28.69 -3.55 3.62
N GLY A 262 27.91 -4.51 3.11
CA GLY A 262 28.04 -5.01 1.74
C GLY A 262 27.32 -4.18 0.67
N LYS A 263 26.43 -3.27 1.07
CA LYS A 263 25.73 -2.34 0.17
C LYS A 263 25.75 -0.92 0.71
N LYS A 264 25.53 0.06 -0.18
CA LYS A 264 25.41 1.48 0.15
C LYS A 264 24.39 2.17 -0.75
N VAL A 265 23.86 3.31 -0.29
CA VAL A 265 22.97 4.18 -1.04
C VAL A 265 23.39 5.63 -0.80
N LYS A 266 23.38 6.48 -1.82
CA LYS A 266 23.71 7.90 -1.65
C LYS A 266 22.71 8.59 -0.73
N LYS A 267 23.17 9.49 0.14
CA LYS A 267 22.30 10.30 0.99
C LYS A 267 21.39 11.24 0.17
N SER A 268 21.83 11.62 -1.03
CA SER A 268 21.04 12.40 -1.99
C SER A 268 19.94 11.62 -2.71
N GLY A 269 19.83 10.31 -2.46
CA GLY A 269 18.88 9.40 -3.11
C GLY A 269 19.51 8.55 -4.21
N GLY A 270 18.80 7.51 -4.65
CA GLY A 270 19.24 6.57 -5.69
C GLY A 270 19.09 5.12 -5.28
N SER A 271 19.45 4.21 -6.18
CA SER A 271 19.42 2.76 -5.95
C SER A 271 20.57 2.29 -5.07
N GLU A 272 20.36 1.15 -4.40
CA GLU A 272 21.43 0.47 -3.68
C GLU A 272 22.48 -0.03 -4.68
N VAL A 273 23.75 0.16 -4.32
CA VAL A 273 24.91 -0.31 -5.07
C VAL A 273 25.85 -1.09 -4.14
N ALA A 274 26.87 -1.74 -4.71
CA ALA A 274 27.91 -2.42 -3.93
C ALA A 274 28.50 -1.47 -2.88
N GLY A 275 28.59 -1.92 -1.64
CA GLY A 275 29.08 -1.18 -0.50
C GLY A 275 30.60 -1.23 -0.37
N ILE A 276 31.07 -0.89 0.84
CA ILE A 276 32.51 -0.94 1.15
C ILE A 276 33.00 -2.37 1.41
N ASN A 277 32.09 -3.32 1.54
CA ASN A 277 32.34 -4.74 1.78
C ASN A 277 33.34 -5.00 2.93
N THR A 278 33.17 -4.27 4.03
CA THR A 278 34.08 -4.23 5.16
C THR A 278 33.31 -4.49 6.47
N TRP A 279 33.91 -5.25 7.39
CA TRP A 279 33.41 -5.46 8.74
C TRP A 279 33.64 -4.21 9.60
N VAL A 280 32.56 -3.59 10.04
CA VAL A 280 32.55 -2.34 10.82
C VAL A 280 32.06 -2.62 12.22
N ALA A 281 32.77 -2.10 13.23
CA ALA A 281 32.35 -2.24 14.63
C ALA A 281 30.98 -1.59 14.84
N VAL A 282 30.08 -2.29 15.51
CA VAL A 282 28.71 -1.83 15.80
C VAL A 282 28.72 -0.49 16.51
N ASP A 283 29.69 -0.27 17.42
CA ASP A 283 29.85 1.00 18.15
C ASP A 283 30.12 2.21 17.24
N ASN A 284 30.60 1.96 16.02
CA ASN A 284 30.89 3.01 15.02
C ASN A 284 29.68 3.33 14.13
N LEU A 285 28.54 2.68 14.37
CA LEU A 285 27.35 2.80 13.54
C LEU A 285 26.20 3.49 14.28
N THR A 286 25.37 4.19 13.53
CA THR A 286 24.06 4.68 13.97
C THR A 286 23.02 4.16 12.99
N VAL A 287 21.95 3.54 13.50
CA VAL A 287 20.85 3.05 12.65
C VAL A 287 20.10 4.26 12.08
N VAL A 288 19.99 4.34 10.75
CA VAL A 288 19.24 5.39 10.05
C VAL A 288 17.77 5.00 10.00
N GLY A 289 16.93 5.85 10.60
CA GLY A 289 15.50 5.56 10.77
C GLY A 289 15.15 5.07 12.18
N ALA A 290 16.13 4.79 13.04
CA ALA A 290 15.91 4.77 14.47
C ALA A 290 15.96 6.24 14.96
N THR A 291 14.82 6.86 15.16
CA THR A 291 14.70 8.17 15.78
C THR A 291 15.28 8.11 17.20
N THR A 292 16.44 8.70 17.38
CA THR A 292 16.95 9.07 18.70
C THR A 292 16.20 10.32 19.15
N LYS A 293 15.00 10.15 19.59
CA LYS A 293 14.23 10.87 20.59
C LYS A 293 12.85 10.23 20.58
N ALA A 294 12.43 9.68 21.71
CA ALA A 294 11.02 9.36 21.91
C ALA A 294 10.25 10.69 21.79
N GLU A 295 9.80 11.02 20.59
CA GLU A 295 8.72 12.00 20.46
C GLU A 295 7.47 11.30 21.01
N THR A 296 7.14 11.65 22.24
CA THR A 296 5.86 11.24 22.83
C THR A 296 4.77 11.86 21.98
N TYR A 297 4.05 11.04 21.24
CA TYR A 297 2.87 11.44 20.48
C TYR A 297 1.62 10.77 21.05
N ARG A 298 0.49 11.45 20.91
CA ARG A 298 -0.83 10.88 21.20
C ARG A 298 -1.37 10.22 19.93
N VAL A 299 -2.06 9.10 20.07
CA VAL A 299 -2.74 8.46 18.93
C VAL A 299 -4.19 8.91 18.89
N HIS A 300 -4.60 9.48 17.76
CA HIS A 300 -6.01 9.79 17.48
C HIS A 300 -6.55 8.82 16.43
N THR A 301 -7.70 8.19 16.70
CA THR A 301 -8.44 7.42 15.71
C THR A 301 -9.45 8.35 15.05
N VAL A 302 -9.30 8.57 13.75
CA VAL A 302 -10.14 9.46 12.95
C VAL A 302 -11.60 8.98 12.99
N LEU A 303 -12.49 9.86 13.36
CA LEU A 303 -13.94 9.64 13.36
C LEU A 303 -14.57 10.21 12.10
N LYS A 304 -15.81 9.81 11.82
CA LYS A 304 -16.60 10.39 10.72
C LYS A 304 -16.77 11.90 10.93
N GLY A 305 -16.32 12.69 9.96
CA GLY A 305 -16.37 14.15 10.03
C GLY A 305 -15.08 14.82 10.53
N ASP A 306 -14.08 14.05 10.99
CA ASP A 306 -12.79 14.61 11.35
C ASP A 306 -12.05 15.16 10.14
N THR A 307 -11.34 16.27 10.37
CA THR A 307 -10.39 16.85 9.44
C THR A 307 -9.04 17.02 10.12
N LEU A 308 -7.95 17.01 9.38
CA LEU A 308 -6.62 17.28 9.96
C LEU A 308 -6.56 18.64 10.64
N TRP A 309 -7.27 19.64 10.10
CA TRP A 309 -7.37 20.97 10.71
C TRP A 309 -8.10 20.90 12.07
N GLY A 310 -9.25 20.21 12.15
CA GLY A 310 -10.01 20.01 13.37
C GLY A 310 -9.23 19.21 14.43
N ILE A 311 -8.52 18.17 14.01
CA ILE A 311 -7.64 17.37 14.88
C ILE A 311 -6.49 18.24 15.42
N ALA A 312 -5.83 19.04 14.56
CA ALA A 312 -4.79 19.95 14.98
C ALA A 312 -5.34 21.02 15.97
N GLN A 313 -6.51 21.59 15.69
CA GLN A 313 -7.18 22.51 16.61
C GLN A 313 -7.40 21.89 17.99
N LYS A 314 -7.86 20.65 18.02
CA LYS A 314 -8.18 19.91 19.26
C LYS A 314 -6.94 19.57 20.08
N TYR A 315 -5.87 19.12 19.44
CA TYR A 315 -4.70 18.55 20.14
C TYR A 315 -3.49 19.46 20.19
N LEU A 316 -3.33 20.39 19.23
CA LEU A 316 -2.19 21.29 19.10
C LEU A 316 -2.56 22.76 19.38
N GLY A 317 -3.84 23.01 19.73
CA GLY A 317 -4.34 24.35 20.08
C GLY A 317 -4.67 25.25 18.87
N THR A 318 -4.22 24.91 17.67
CA THR A 318 -4.55 25.65 16.45
C THR A 318 -4.60 24.73 15.23
N GLY A 319 -5.63 24.90 14.39
CA GLY A 319 -5.81 24.13 13.17
C GLY A 319 -4.69 24.34 12.15
N THR A 320 -4.02 25.49 12.17
CA THR A 320 -2.91 25.81 11.23
C THR A 320 -1.70 24.87 11.39
N ARG A 321 -1.59 24.15 12.51
CA ARG A 321 -0.52 23.17 12.75
C ARG A 321 -0.80 21.79 12.16
N TYR A 322 -1.87 21.59 11.38
CA TYR A 322 -2.13 20.29 10.71
C TYR A 322 -0.98 19.77 9.84
N PRO A 323 -0.10 20.61 9.24
CA PRO A 323 1.05 20.10 8.50
C PRO A 323 2.04 19.31 9.38
N GLU A 324 2.10 19.57 10.67
CA GLU A 324 2.92 18.80 11.62
C GLU A 324 2.36 17.37 11.77
N ILE A 325 1.02 17.23 11.86
CA ILE A 325 0.36 15.93 11.85
C ILE A 325 0.62 15.21 10.53
N MET A 326 0.52 15.91 9.40
CA MET A 326 0.81 15.34 8.09
C MET A 326 2.25 14.81 8.04
N LYS A 327 3.22 15.61 8.42
CA LYS A 327 4.65 15.26 8.43
C LYS A 327 4.92 14.04 9.31
N LEU A 328 4.38 14.03 10.54
CA LEU A 328 4.59 12.95 11.51
C LEU A 328 4.00 11.61 11.02
N ASN A 329 2.93 11.67 10.21
CA ASN A 329 2.23 10.48 9.68
C ASN A 329 2.58 10.19 8.20
N GLY A 330 3.54 10.89 7.60
CA GLY A 330 3.92 10.70 6.20
C GLY A 330 2.78 11.00 5.20
N LEU A 331 1.83 11.90 5.58
CA LEU A 331 0.70 12.22 4.73
C LEU A 331 1.11 13.24 3.66
N THR A 332 0.83 12.92 2.41
CA THR A 332 1.04 13.82 1.25
C THR A 332 -0.22 14.62 0.88
N SER A 333 -1.34 14.35 1.55
CA SER A 333 -2.64 14.98 1.33
C SER A 333 -3.35 15.19 2.67
N THR A 334 -4.23 16.17 2.74
CA THR A 334 -5.08 16.44 3.93
C THR A 334 -6.23 15.46 4.08
N LEU A 335 -6.40 14.54 3.14
CA LEU A 335 -7.47 13.54 3.18
C LEU A 335 -7.15 12.46 4.20
N ILE A 336 -8.04 12.30 5.20
CA ILE A 336 -7.99 11.27 6.23
C ILE A 336 -9.29 10.48 6.24
N PHE A 337 -9.27 9.27 6.79
CA PHE A 337 -10.39 8.34 6.74
C PHE A 337 -10.82 7.91 8.13
N SER A 338 -12.12 7.74 8.33
CA SER A 338 -12.66 7.19 9.58
C SER A 338 -12.03 5.83 9.89
N GLY A 339 -11.56 5.65 11.13
CA GLY A 339 -10.79 4.49 11.58
C GLY A 339 -9.27 4.59 11.36
N GLN A 340 -8.79 5.60 10.62
CA GLN A 340 -7.36 5.85 10.47
C GLN A 340 -6.76 6.29 11.82
N LYS A 341 -5.62 5.72 12.19
CA LYS A 341 -4.86 6.17 13.37
C LYS A 341 -3.83 7.20 12.93
N LEU A 342 -3.84 8.33 13.60
CA LEU A 342 -2.90 9.42 13.40
C LEU A 342 -2.07 9.64 14.67
N ASN A 343 -0.77 9.70 14.51
CA ASN A 343 0.14 10.16 15.55
C ASN A 343 0.06 11.69 15.61
N ILE A 344 -0.24 12.22 16.78
CA ILE A 344 -0.39 13.65 17.03
C ILE A 344 0.81 14.11 17.85
N PRO A 345 1.61 15.08 17.40
CA PRO A 345 2.72 15.61 18.17
C PRO A 345 2.20 16.21 19.49
N ASN A 346 3.02 16.15 20.55
CA ASN A 346 2.69 16.75 21.85
C ASN A 346 2.93 18.26 21.81
#